data_71ea876062b08570176ace8e6b7f4f09
#
_entry.id   71ea876062b08570176ace8e6b7f4f09
#
_cell.length_a   1.000
_cell.length_b   1.000
_cell.length_c   1.000
_cell.angle_alpha   90.00
_cell.angle_beta   90.00
_cell.angle_gamma   90.00
#
_symmetry.space_group_name_H-M   'P 1'
#
loop_
_entity.id
_entity.type
_entity.pdbx_description
1 polymer ?
#
loop_
_entity_poly.entity_id
_entity_poly.type
_entity_poly.pdbx_seq_one_letter_code
_entity_poly.pdbx_strand_id
1 'polypeptide(L)'
;MAEFLSLHDAVARYVQDGATVAMEGFTHLIPFAAGHEVIRQKKRDLTLIRMTPDIIYDQMIGAGCAKKVIFSWGGNPGVGSLHRLRDAVEKGWPCKIEIL
;
A
#
# COMPACT_ATOMS: atom_id res chain seq x y z
N MET A 1 -10.72 -21.85 -14.04
CA MET A 1 -11.07 -20.93 -15.14
C MET A 1 -10.90 -19.50 -14.68
N ALA A 2 -10.34 -18.65 -15.52
CA ALA A 2 -10.18 -17.24 -15.20
C ALA A 2 -11.52 -16.54 -15.08
N GLU A 3 -11.64 -15.62 -14.13
CA GLU A 3 -12.83 -14.82 -13.93
C GLU A 3 -12.48 -13.35 -14.18
N PHE A 4 -13.33 -12.66 -14.92
CA PHE A 4 -13.14 -11.24 -15.21
C PHE A 4 -14.03 -10.41 -14.30
N LEU A 5 -13.40 -9.52 -13.53
CA LEU A 5 -14.11 -8.64 -12.59
C LEU A 5 -13.76 -7.19 -12.87
N SER A 6 -14.66 -6.29 -12.51
CA SER A 6 -14.29 -4.87 -12.43
C SER A 6 -13.26 -4.68 -11.32
N LEU A 7 -12.49 -3.60 -11.38
CA LEU A 7 -11.54 -3.28 -10.32
C LEU A 7 -12.25 -3.13 -8.98
N HIS A 8 -13.41 -2.48 -8.97
CA HIS A 8 -14.22 -2.32 -7.76
C HIS A 8 -14.57 -3.67 -7.15
N ASP A 9 -15.08 -4.60 -7.95
CA ASP A 9 -15.51 -5.91 -7.46
C ASP A 9 -14.34 -6.77 -7.03
N ALA A 10 -13.21 -6.70 -7.75
CA ALA A 10 -12.02 -7.44 -7.40
C ALA A 10 -11.48 -6.99 -6.03
N VAL A 11 -11.39 -5.70 -5.80
CA VAL A 11 -10.92 -5.15 -4.51
C VAL A 11 -11.92 -5.48 -3.40
N ALA A 12 -13.22 -5.33 -3.67
CA ALA A 12 -14.26 -5.63 -2.68
C ALA A 12 -14.20 -7.08 -2.23
N ARG A 13 -13.94 -8.00 -3.17
CA ARG A 13 -13.92 -9.44 -2.91
C ARG A 13 -12.62 -9.91 -2.26
N TYR A 14 -11.47 -9.47 -2.78
CA TYR A 14 -10.18 -10.05 -2.44
C TYR A 14 -9.35 -9.25 -1.44
N VAL A 15 -9.65 -7.98 -1.24
CA VAL A 15 -8.96 -7.15 -0.26
C VAL A 15 -9.90 -6.90 0.91
N GLN A 16 -9.90 -7.83 1.85
CA GLN A 16 -10.69 -7.71 3.08
C GLN A 16 -9.91 -6.92 4.12
N ASP A 17 -10.61 -6.28 5.05
CA ASP A 17 -9.96 -5.64 6.20
C ASP A 17 -9.09 -6.67 6.94
N GLY A 18 -7.90 -6.28 7.32
CA GLY A 18 -6.95 -7.17 7.98
C GLY A 18 -6.11 -8.02 7.04
N ALA A 19 -6.34 -7.96 5.73
CA ALA A 19 -5.59 -8.75 4.76
C ALA A 19 -4.14 -8.30 4.64
N THR A 20 -3.30 -9.21 4.17
CA THR A 20 -1.93 -8.88 3.74
C THR A 20 -1.96 -8.66 2.23
N VAL A 21 -1.51 -7.50 1.79
CA VAL A 21 -1.60 -7.08 0.40
C VAL A 21 -0.22 -6.77 -0.15
N ALA A 22 0.12 -7.44 -1.26
CA ALA A 22 1.32 -7.16 -2.03
C ALA A 22 0.90 -6.60 -3.38
N MET A 23 1.30 -5.36 -3.66
CA MET A 23 1.05 -4.72 -4.95
C MET A 23 2.38 -4.40 -5.58
N GLU A 24 2.76 -5.22 -6.53
CA GLU A 24 4.03 -5.09 -7.20
C GLU A 24 3.94 -4.24 -8.46
N GLY A 25 5.07 -3.73 -8.87
CA GLY A 25 5.28 -2.87 -10.02
C GLY A 25 6.45 -1.97 -9.72
N PHE A 26 7.40 -1.91 -10.63
CA PHE A 26 8.59 -1.10 -10.43
C PHE A 26 8.53 0.12 -11.35
N THR A 27 8.78 1.27 -10.82
CA THR A 27 8.75 2.61 -11.44
C THR A 27 7.68 2.87 -12.49
N HIS A 28 7.51 1.98 -13.46
CA HIS A 28 6.59 2.15 -14.59
C HIS A 28 5.27 1.40 -14.46
N LEU A 29 5.19 0.47 -13.52
CA LEU A 29 4.04 -0.43 -13.39
C LEU A 29 3.41 -0.34 -11.99
N ILE A 30 3.48 0.83 -11.40
CA ILE A 30 2.91 1.06 -10.08
C ILE A 30 1.39 0.90 -10.16
N PRO A 31 0.78 0.03 -9.35
CA PRO A 31 -0.67 -0.23 -9.43
C PRO A 31 -1.50 0.85 -8.73
N PHE A 32 -1.43 2.09 -9.23
CA PHE A 32 -2.15 3.22 -8.65
C PHE A 32 -3.65 3.00 -8.58
N ALA A 33 -4.23 2.49 -9.67
CA ALA A 33 -5.67 2.29 -9.73
C ALA A 33 -6.15 1.32 -8.64
N ALA A 34 -5.41 0.23 -8.44
CA ALA A 34 -5.73 -0.74 -7.40
C ALA A 34 -5.61 -0.13 -6.00
N GLY A 35 -4.52 0.59 -5.74
CA GLY A 35 -4.30 1.26 -4.47
C GLY A 35 -5.36 2.32 -4.20
N HIS A 36 -5.72 3.12 -5.20
CA HIS A 36 -6.77 4.13 -5.07
C HIS A 36 -8.13 3.49 -4.81
N GLU A 37 -8.41 2.33 -5.40
CA GLU A 37 -9.66 1.63 -5.13
C GLU A 37 -9.71 1.10 -3.70
N VAL A 38 -8.59 0.61 -3.18
CA VAL A 38 -8.47 0.22 -1.76
C VAL A 38 -8.79 1.42 -0.85
N ILE A 39 -8.24 2.58 -1.16
CA ILE A 39 -8.51 3.81 -0.42
C ILE A 39 -9.99 4.20 -0.52
N ARG A 40 -10.54 4.18 -1.73
CA ARG A 40 -11.94 4.56 -1.98
C ARG A 40 -12.91 3.69 -1.20
N GLN A 41 -12.63 2.40 -1.09
CA GLN A 41 -13.45 1.47 -0.33
C GLN A 41 -13.16 1.50 1.17
N LYS A 42 -12.25 2.37 1.61
CA LYS A 42 -11.90 2.56 3.02
C LYS A 42 -11.47 1.25 3.70
N LYS A 43 -10.70 0.44 3.01
CA LYS A 43 -10.15 -0.78 3.61
C LYS A 43 -9.24 -0.42 4.77
N ARG A 44 -9.22 -1.25 5.81
CA ARG A 44 -8.52 -0.97 7.07
C ARG A 44 -7.69 -2.15 7.54
N ASP A 45 -6.76 -1.86 8.43
CA ASP A 45 -5.95 -2.86 9.12
C ASP A 45 -5.16 -3.76 8.18
N LEU A 46 -4.78 -3.22 7.03
CA LEU A 46 -4.01 -3.98 6.05
C LEU A 46 -2.54 -4.09 6.46
N THR A 47 -1.96 -5.24 6.18
CA THR A 47 -0.51 -5.40 6.18
C THR A 47 -0.06 -5.22 4.74
N LEU A 48 0.68 -4.15 4.48
CA LEU A 48 1.19 -3.84 3.14
C LEU A 48 2.61 -4.36 3.03
N ILE A 49 2.86 -5.14 2.00
CA ILE A 49 4.19 -5.70 1.79
C ILE A 49 4.69 -5.41 0.38
N ARG A 50 5.92 -4.96 0.27
CA ARG A 50 6.63 -4.77 -0.98
C ARG A 50 8.10 -4.53 -0.67
N MET A 51 8.97 -5.01 -1.55
CA MET A 51 10.41 -4.77 -1.35
C MET A 51 10.75 -3.29 -1.37
N THR A 52 10.17 -2.54 -2.29
CA THR A 52 10.46 -1.10 -2.47
C THR A 52 9.15 -0.32 -2.63
N PRO A 53 8.42 -0.05 -1.53
CA PRO A 53 7.19 0.74 -1.62
C PRO A 53 7.47 2.16 -2.08
N ASP A 54 6.47 2.74 -2.73
CA ASP A 54 6.55 4.07 -3.32
C ASP A 54 5.28 4.89 -3.06
N ILE A 55 4.94 5.79 -3.99
CA ILE A 55 3.87 6.77 -3.81
C ILE A 55 2.53 6.15 -3.40
N ILE A 56 2.11 5.07 -4.03
CA ILE A 56 0.79 4.50 -3.70
C ILE A 56 0.76 3.94 -2.27
N TYR A 57 1.86 3.36 -1.80
CA TYR A 57 1.96 2.91 -0.42
C TYR A 57 1.91 4.09 0.55
N ASP A 58 2.60 5.17 0.20
CA ASP A 58 2.56 6.41 0.98
C ASP A 58 1.13 6.94 1.10
N GLN A 59 0.38 6.95 0.00
CA GLN A 59 -1.00 7.39 -0.01
C GLN A 59 -1.91 6.47 0.83
N MET A 60 -1.71 5.17 0.76
CA MET A 60 -2.49 4.24 1.57
C MET A 60 -2.20 4.39 3.07
N ILE A 61 -0.94 4.65 3.43
CA ILE A 61 -0.58 4.95 4.82
C ILE A 61 -1.29 6.23 5.26
N GLY A 62 -1.22 7.27 4.46
CA GLY A 62 -1.86 8.55 4.76
C GLY A 62 -3.37 8.46 4.87
N ALA A 63 -4.00 7.56 4.12
CA ALA A 63 -5.44 7.34 4.17
C ALA A 63 -5.87 6.45 5.35
N GLY A 64 -4.93 5.92 6.12
CA GLY A 64 -5.23 5.10 7.28
C GLY A 64 -5.58 3.65 6.95
N CYS A 65 -5.16 3.14 5.80
CA CYS A 65 -5.46 1.77 5.40
C CYS A 65 -4.54 0.74 6.07
N ALA A 66 -3.34 1.13 6.47
CA ALA A 66 -2.31 0.19 6.92
C ALA A 66 -2.19 0.12 8.44
N LYS A 67 -2.10 -1.10 8.97
CA LYS A 67 -1.66 -1.31 10.35
C LYS A 67 -0.17 -1.66 10.41
N LYS A 68 0.39 -2.15 9.29
CA LYS A 68 1.78 -2.59 9.23
C LYS A 68 2.28 -2.50 7.79
N VAL A 69 3.53 -2.09 7.63
CA VAL A 69 4.21 -2.10 6.33
C VAL A 69 5.52 -2.89 6.47
N ILE A 70 5.71 -3.84 5.58
CA ILE A 70 6.91 -4.68 5.54
C ILE A 70 7.66 -4.35 4.25
N PHE A 71 8.91 -3.90 4.37
CA PHE A 71 9.70 -3.52 3.21
C PHE A 71 11.21 -3.57 3.48
N SER A 72 12.01 -3.52 2.43
CA SER A 72 13.47 -3.44 2.54
C SER A 72 13.95 -2.00 2.43
N TRP A 73 13.43 -1.27 1.45
CA TRP A 73 13.78 0.13 1.20
C TRP A 73 12.56 0.83 0.62
N GLY A 74 12.28 2.02 1.10
CA GLY A 74 11.14 2.79 0.60
C GLY A 74 11.56 4.17 0.16
N GLY A 75 10.98 4.64 -0.95
CA GLY A 75 11.28 5.96 -1.45
C GLY A 75 10.73 6.18 -2.84
N ASN A 76 10.99 7.37 -3.35
CA ASN A 76 10.58 7.77 -4.69
C ASN A 76 11.77 8.45 -5.39
N PRO A 77 12.72 7.65 -5.89
CA PRO A 77 13.97 8.18 -6.41
C PRO A 77 13.78 9.26 -7.47
N GLY A 78 14.51 10.37 -7.34
CA GLY A 78 14.48 11.45 -8.30
C GLY A 78 13.26 12.36 -8.22
N VAL A 79 12.30 12.06 -7.35
CA VAL A 79 11.06 12.84 -7.26
C VAL A 79 10.88 13.50 -5.90
N GLY A 80 11.18 12.81 -4.82
CA GLY A 80 11.07 13.39 -3.48
C GLY A 80 10.81 12.35 -2.41
N SER A 81 10.63 12.83 -1.18
CA SER A 81 10.39 11.97 -0.04
C SER A 81 8.95 11.49 0.03
N LEU A 82 8.77 10.28 0.55
CA LEU A 82 7.46 9.74 0.89
C LEU A 82 7.16 10.16 2.33
N HIS A 83 6.47 11.27 2.50
CA HIS A 83 6.30 11.90 3.81
C HIS A 83 5.53 11.06 4.81
N ARG A 84 4.50 10.35 4.37
CA ARG A 84 3.69 9.50 5.27
C ARG A 84 4.44 8.26 5.70
N LEU A 85 5.14 7.63 4.78
CA LEU A 85 6.00 6.50 5.10
C LEU A 85 7.11 6.93 6.05
N ARG A 86 7.74 8.06 5.78
CA ARG A 86 8.80 8.60 6.62
C ARG A 86 8.29 8.88 8.04
N ASP A 87 7.14 9.52 8.16
CA ASP A 87 6.52 9.79 9.47
C ASP A 87 6.26 8.48 10.22
N ALA A 88 5.77 7.45 9.54
CA ALA A 88 5.52 6.16 10.15
C ALA A 88 6.80 5.52 10.68
N VAL A 89 7.89 5.62 9.92
CA VAL A 89 9.21 5.10 10.34
C VAL A 89 9.70 5.86 11.58
N GLU A 90 9.60 7.18 11.57
CA GLU A 90 10.13 8.01 12.65
C GLU A 90 9.30 7.91 13.92
N LYS A 91 7.98 7.82 13.80
CA LYS A 91 7.05 7.90 14.95
C LYS A 91 6.47 6.56 15.36
N GLY A 92 6.55 5.53 14.52
CA GLY A 92 5.90 4.24 14.75
C GLY A 92 4.38 4.34 14.66
N TRP A 93 3.85 5.38 14.06
CA TRP A 93 2.42 5.64 13.92
C TRP A 93 2.19 6.34 12.57
N PRO A 94 1.09 6.08 11.84
CA PRO A 94 -0.10 5.30 12.20
C PRO A 94 0.05 3.79 11.98
N CYS A 95 1.17 3.31 11.50
CA CYS A 95 1.35 1.89 11.27
C CYS A 95 2.72 1.43 11.77
N LYS A 96 2.84 0.13 11.99
CA LYS A 96 4.12 -0.48 12.37
C LYS A 96 4.98 -0.70 11.13
N ILE A 97 6.28 -0.63 11.31
CA ILE A 97 7.25 -0.85 10.25
C ILE A 97 8.05 -2.09 10.57
N GLU A 98 8.17 -2.96 9.58
CA GLU A 98 9.03 -4.14 9.68
C GLU A 98 9.97 -4.15 8.48
N ILE A 99 11.26 -4.30 8.75
CA ILE A 99 12.29 -4.31 7.70
C ILE A 99 12.68 -5.75 7.39
N LEU A 100 12.71 -6.05 6.12
CA LEU A 100 13.16 -7.36 5.64
C LEU A 100 14.68 -7.46 5.64
#